data_1d5c265a5f09f3a24632c2c220a0cb19
#
_entry.id   1d5c265a5f09f3a24632c2c220a0cb19
#
_cell.length_a   1.000
_cell.length_b   1.000
_cell.length_c   1.000
_cell.angle_alpha   90.00
_cell.angle_beta   90.00
_cell.angle_gamma   90.00
#
_symmetry.space_group_name_H-M   'P 1'
#
loop_
_entity.id
_entity.type
_entity.pdbx_description
1 polymer ?
#
loop_
_entity_poly.entity_id
_entity_poly.type
_entity_poly.pdbx_seq_one_letter_code
_entity_poly.pdbx_strand_id
1 'polypeptide(L)'
;PDAAALLRPLLDRIEPDELVFSSWGIREGLLYSRLEPAQMKADPLLAGVTAYASPRDSSITDATLLAAWTVGLADGDGAVNERLRLAAAQLSGALHRVEPNLRESHAAEWALGKRWIDLDARGRAMICAALFGSMGRTDVPDKLRELASDDDLREGMTWGLGFRLARRLGGGSRVSLS
;
A
#
# COMPACT_ATOMS: atom_id res chain seq x y z
N PRO A 1 -11.44 -9.66 -29.18
CA PRO A 1 -10.57 -10.35 -30.13
C PRO A 1 -9.61 -9.37 -30.81
N ASP A 2 -10.06 -8.13 -31.03
CA ASP A 2 -9.37 -7.20 -31.92
C ASP A 2 -8.16 -6.49 -31.30
N ALA A 3 -8.22 -6.20 -30.00
CA ALA A 3 -7.09 -5.55 -29.30
C ALA A 3 -5.85 -6.45 -29.22
N ALA A 4 -6.04 -7.75 -28.95
CA ALA A 4 -4.92 -8.70 -28.91
C ALA A 4 -4.32 -8.93 -30.29
N ALA A 5 -5.14 -8.93 -31.36
CA ALA A 5 -4.69 -9.05 -32.72
C ALA A 5 -3.86 -7.83 -33.18
N LEU A 6 -4.16 -6.64 -32.65
CA LEU A 6 -3.39 -5.43 -32.91
C LEU A 6 -2.10 -5.37 -32.06
N LEU A 7 -2.18 -5.75 -30.78
CA LEU A 7 -1.04 -5.64 -29.86
C LEU A 7 0.07 -6.64 -30.19
N ARG A 8 -0.26 -7.88 -30.61
CA ARG A 8 0.74 -8.90 -30.91
C ARG A 8 1.74 -8.45 -31.97
N PRO A 9 1.35 -8.03 -33.20
CA PRO A 9 2.31 -7.56 -34.21
C PRO A 9 3.08 -6.30 -33.76
N LEU A 10 2.48 -5.47 -32.92
CA LEU A 10 3.15 -4.28 -32.39
C LEU A 10 4.27 -4.68 -31.41
N LEU A 11 3.98 -5.60 -30.50
CA LEU A 11 4.97 -6.11 -29.54
C LEU A 11 6.09 -6.88 -30.24
N ASP A 12 5.76 -7.70 -31.23
CA ASP A 12 6.72 -8.44 -32.05
C ASP A 12 7.67 -7.50 -32.84
N ARG A 13 7.20 -6.27 -33.17
CA ARG A 13 8.00 -5.28 -33.88
C ARG A 13 8.84 -4.38 -32.99
N ILE A 14 8.33 -4.07 -31.79
CA ILE A 14 9.00 -3.16 -30.83
C ILE A 14 9.98 -3.92 -29.95
N GLU A 15 9.72 -5.23 -29.70
CA GLU A 15 10.52 -6.10 -28.81
C GLU A 15 10.84 -5.40 -27.46
N PRO A 16 9.81 -4.94 -26.71
CA PRO A 16 10.06 -4.22 -25.47
C PRO A 16 10.64 -5.14 -24.39
N ASP A 17 11.58 -4.63 -23.58
CA ASP A 17 12.13 -5.37 -22.43
C ASP A 17 11.07 -5.63 -21.35
N GLU A 18 10.09 -4.75 -21.23
CA GLU A 18 9.01 -4.85 -20.24
C GLU A 18 7.69 -4.30 -20.80
N LEU A 19 6.59 -4.96 -20.44
CA LEU A 19 5.23 -4.52 -20.74
C LEU A 19 4.49 -4.15 -19.46
N VAL A 20 4.30 -2.85 -19.23
CA VAL A 20 3.61 -2.34 -18.05
C VAL A 20 2.15 -2.04 -18.37
N PHE A 21 1.24 -2.71 -17.66
CA PHE A 21 -0.18 -2.42 -17.75
C PHE A 21 -0.56 -1.31 -16.77
N SER A 22 -1.12 -0.21 -17.30
CA SER A 22 -1.62 0.90 -16.49
C SER A 22 -3.13 1.04 -16.63
N SER A 23 -3.82 1.21 -15.51
CA SER A 23 -5.24 1.61 -15.49
C SER A 23 -5.43 3.13 -15.67
N TRP A 24 -4.33 3.89 -15.74
CA TRP A 24 -4.29 5.33 -15.95
C TRP A 24 -3.96 5.63 -17.41
N GLY A 25 -4.71 6.53 -18.03
CA GLY A 25 -4.59 6.86 -19.45
C GLY A 25 -4.18 8.31 -19.68
N ILE A 26 -4.34 8.77 -20.93
CA ILE A 26 -4.00 10.14 -21.37
C ILE A 26 -4.73 11.20 -20.55
N ARG A 27 -5.98 10.94 -20.14
CA ARG A 27 -6.77 11.88 -19.33
C ARG A 27 -6.10 12.15 -17.99
N GLU A 28 -5.68 11.12 -17.31
CA GLU A 28 -4.98 11.20 -16.03
C GLU A 28 -3.62 11.88 -16.20
N GLY A 29 -2.90 11.59 -17.29
CA GLY A 29 -1.65 12.27 -17.64
C GLY A 29 -1.83 13.78 -17.85
N LEU A 30 -2.90 14.19 -18.52
CA LEU A 30 -3.24 15.62 -18.70
C LEU A 30 -3.59 16.30 -17.36
N LEU A 31 -4.29 15.61 -16.47
CA LEU A 31 -4.57 16.14 -15.13
C LEU A 31 -3.27 16.27 -14.33
N TYR A 32 -2.41 15.26 -14.39
CA TYR A 32 -1.11 15.29 -13.72
C TYR A 32 -0.23 16.46 -14.19
N SER A 33 -0.20 16.73 -15.50
CA SER A 33 0.58 17.84 -16.06
C SER A 33 0.10 19.24 -15.63
N ARG A 34 -1.07 19.33 -15.01
CA ARG A 34 -1.64 20.59 -14.46
C ARG A 34 -1.43 20.74 -12.95
N LEU A 35 -0.81 19.75 -12.31
CA LEU A 35 -0.48 19.85 -10.89
C LEU A 35 0.62 20.90 -10.67
N GLU A 36 0.60 21.51 -9.50
CA GLU A 36 1.69 22.37 -9.06
C GLU A 36 3.01 21.56 -8.94
N PRO A 37 4.19 22.19 -9.22
CA PRO A 37 5.47 21.49 -9.18
C PRO A 37 5.76 20.74 -7.87
N ALA A 38 5.29 21.25 -6.76
CA ALA A 38 5.42 20.58 -5.45
C ALA A 38 4.60 19.29 -5.37
N GLN A 39 3.39 19.30 -5.96
CA GLN A 39 2.51 18.12 -6.01
C GLN A 39 3.05 17.06 -6.98
N MET A 40 3.65 17.48 -8.11
CA MET A 40 4.29 16.55 -9.07
C MET A 40 5.51 15.84 -8.49
N LYS A 41 6.21 16.46 -7.52
CA LYS A 41 7.37 15.87 -6.81
C LYS A 41 6.97 14.97 -5.65
N ALA A 42 5.71 15.03 -5.20
CA ALA A 42 5.22 14.17 -4.13
C ALA A 42 5.14 12.72 -4.60
N ASP A 43 5.41 11.78 -3.70
CA ASP A 43 5.17 10.36 -3.95
C ASP A 43 3.69 10.11 -4.25
N PRO A 44 3.33 9.58 -5.43
CA PRO A 44 1.94 9.48 -5.84
C PRO A 44 1.15 8.45 -5.02
N LEU A 45 1.79 7.36 -4.55
CA LEU A 45 1.15 6.41 -3.65
C LEU A 45 0.82 7.07 -2.31
N LEU A 46 1.81 7.71 -1.68
CA LEU A 46 1.62 8.34 -0.37
C LEU A 46 0.63 9.49 -0.42
N ALA A 47 0.66 10.30 -1.47
CA ALA A 47 -0.31 11.35 -1.70
C ALA A 47 -1.74 10.79 -1.85
N GLY A 48 -1.89 9.73 -2.64
CA GLY A 48 -3.17 9.04 -2.83
C GLY A 48 -3.70 8.39 -1.56
N VAL A 49 -2.84 7.71 -0.82
CA VAL A 49 -3.19 7.08 0.47
C VAL A 49 -3.58 8.16 1.49
N THR A 50 -2.85 9.26 1.56
CA THR A 50 -3.16 10.37 2.47
C THR A 50 -4.51 11.00 2.14
N ALA A 51 -4.77 11.30 0.87
CA ALA A 51 -6.06 11.83 0.43
C ALA A 51 -7.24 10.87 0.74
N TYR A 52 -6.99 9.57 0.69
CA TYR A 52 -8.00 8.56 1.00
C TYR A 52 -8.21 8.35 2.50
N ALA A 53 -7.15 8.33 3.29
CA ALA A 53 -7.17 7.96 4.70
C ALA A 53 -7.51 9.14 5.63
N SER A 54 -7.12 10.38 5.29
CA SER A 54 -7.36 11.57 6.12
C SER A 54 -8.84 11.81 6.43
N PRO A 55 -9.79 11.72 5.47
CA PRO A 55 -11.21 11.85 5.79
C PRO A 55 -11.78 10.73 6.66
N ARG A 56 -10.99 9.64 6.85
CA ARG A 56 -11.30 8.48 7.70
C ARG A 56 -10.59 8.55 9.05
N ASP A 57 -10.21 9.76 9.45
CA ASP A 57 -9.62 10.03 10.76
C ASP A 57 -8.24 9.32 10.95
N SER A 58 -7.50 9.11 9.86
CA SER A 58 -6.14 8.58 9.87
C SER A 58 -5.14 9.68 9.57
N SER A 59 -4.44 10.12 10.61
CA SER A 59 -3.41 11.16 10.54
C SER A 59 -2.13 10.64 9.92
N ILE A 60 -1.52 11.40 9.01
CA ILE A 60 -0.19 11.12 8.48
C ILE A 60 0.88 11.14 9.59
N THR A 61 0.73 12.01 10.59
CA THR A 61 1.64 12.09 11.73
C THR A 61 1.63 10.79 12.54
N ASP A 62 0.45 10.26 12.84
CA ASP A 62 0.33 9.00 13.59
C ASP A 62 0.86 7.81 12.76
N ALA A 63 0.63 7.82 11.45
CA ALA A 63 1.18 6.81 10.56
C ALA A 63 2.71 6.87 10.49
N THR A 64 3.29 8.07 10.47
CA THR A 64 4.74 8.26 10.50
C THR A 64 5.36 7.75 11.80
N LEU A 65 4.73 8.03 12.94
CA LEU A 65 5.18 7.49 14.24
C LEU A 65 5.13 5.97 14.27
N LEU A 66 4.04 5.37 13.78
CA LEU A 66 3.92 3.90 13.68
C LEU A 66 4.97 3.30 12.75
N ALA A 67 5.19 3.91 11.59
CA ALA A 67 6.21 3.47 10.65
C ALA A 67 7.61 3.58 11.25
N ALA A 68 7.93 4.67 11.93
CA ALA A 68 9.20 4.86 12.62
C ALA A 68 9.40 3.84 13.75
N TRP A 69 8.37 3.59 14.57
CA TRP A 69 8.43 2.64 15.66
C TRP A 69 8.68 1.19 15.17
N THR A 70 8.24 0.86 13.97
CA THR A 70 8.38 -0.48 13.39
C THR A 70 9.62 -0.64 12.50
N VAL A 71 10.50 0.36 12.39
CA VAL A 71 11.75 0.27 11.59
C VAL A 71 12.59 -0.94 12.00
N GLY A 72 12.80 -1.15 13.29
CA GLY A 72 13.61 -2.26 13.80
C GLY A 72 12.98 -3.66 13.65
N LEU A 73 11.75 -3.75 13.17
CA LEU A 73 11.06 -5.01 12.89
C LEU A 73 11.11 -5.39 11.40
N ALA A 74 11.72 -4.56 10.56
CA ALA A 74 11.81 -4.76 9.12
C ALA A 74 13.19 -5.35 8.78
N ASP A 75 13.20 -6.49 8.08
CA ASP A 75 14.45 -7.10 7.60
C ASP A 75 14.96 -6.47 6.29
N GLY A 76 14.14 -5.62 5.66
CA GLY A 76 14.42 -5.02 4.35
C GLY A 76 14.77 -3.55 4.44
N ASP A 77 16.03 -3.21 4.15
CA ASP A 77 16.57 -1.85 4.07
C ASP A 77 16.35 -1.22 2.68
N GLY A 78 15.13 -1.00 2.29
CA GLY A 78 14.88 -0.34 1.00
C GLY A 78 13.89 0.82 1.12
N ALA A 79 14.19 1.98 0.50
CA ALA A 79 13.28 3.11 0.42
C ALA A 79 11.88 2.71 -0.12
N VAL A 80 11.84 1.68 -0.98
CA VAL A 80 10.59 1.11 -1.50
C VAL A 80 9.77 0.48 -0.38
N ASN A 81 10.37 -0.33 0.48
CA ASN A 81 9.68 -0.98 1.58
C ASN A 81 9.25 0.01 2.67
N GLU A 82 10.05 1.04 2.95
CA GLU A 82 9.65 2.13 3.86
C GLU A 82 8.41 2.89 3.36
N ARG A 83 8.36 3.18 2.08
CA ARG A 83 7.22 3.80 1.42
C ARG A 83 5.96 2.94 1.56
N LEU A 84 6.05 1.63 1.32
CA LEU A 84 4.95 0.68 1.47
C LEU A 84 4.51 0.58 2.94
N ARG A 85 5.46 0.54 3.87
CA ARG A 85 5.19 0.48 5.30
C ARG A 85 4.46 1.72 5.80
N LEU A 86 4.85 2.91 5.37
CA LEU A 86 4.14 4.15 5.71
C LEU A 86 2.71 4.17 5.14
N ALA A 87 2.53 3.74 3.88
CA ALA A 87 1.22 3.61 3.27
C ALA A 87 0.32 2.62 4.06
N ALA A 88 0.87 1.46 4.42
CA ALA A 88 0.19 0.44 5.22
C ALA A 88 -0.17 0.98 6.63
N ALA A 89 0.73 1.70 7.29
CA ALA A 89 0.48 2.30 8.60
C ALA A 89 -0.71 3.27 8.55
N GLN A 90 -0.77 4.11 7.51
CA GLN A 90 -1.85 5.08 7.33
C GLN A 90 -3.18 4.40 7.00
N LEU A 91 -3.20 3.42 6.09
CA LEU A 91 -4.40 2.64 5.79
C LEU A 91 -4.88 1.84 7.00
N SER A 92 -3.97 1.30 7.81
CA SER A 92 -4.34 0.58 9.03
C SER A 92 -4.99 1.50 10.07
N GLY A 93 -4.62 2.78 10.11
CA GLY A 93 -5.30 3.82 10.92
C GLY A 93 -6.75 4.00 10.50
N ALA A 94 -6.99 4.17 9.19
CA ALA A 94 -8.33 4.28 8.63
C ALA A 94 -9.16 2.99 8.86
N LEU A 95 -8.52 1.82 8.76
CA LEU A 95 -9.17 0.52 8.97
C LEU A 95 -9.69 0.34 10.39
N HIS A 96 -9.05 0.95 11.39
CA HIS A 96 -9.52 0.90 12.77
C HIS A 96 -10.88 1.58 12.98
N ARG A 97 -11.28 2.47 12.09
CA ARG A 97 -12.59 3.15 12.13
C ARG A 97 -13.70 2.34 11.46
N VAL A 98 -13.32 1.28 10.74
CA VAL A 98 -14.28 0.36 10.11
C VAL A 98 -14.81 -0.62 11.16
N GLU A 99 -16.08 -0.99 11.03
CA GLU A 99 -16.70 -2.03 11.85
C GLU A 99 -15.87 -3.33 11.81
N PRO A 100 -15.63 -3.98 12.96
CA PRO A 100 -14.71 -5.12 13.05
C PRO A 100 -14.97 -6.25 12.06
N ASN A 101 -16.24 -6.57 11.81
CA ASN A 101 -16.67 -7.63 10.88
C ASN A 101 -16.46 -7.27 9.40
N LEU A 102 -16.26 -6.00 9.07
CA LEU A 102 -16.02 -5.53 7.70
C LEU A 102 -14.56 -5.24 7.40
N ARG A 103 -13.68 -5.24 8.41
CA ARG A 103 -12.28 -4.85 8.26
C ARG A 103 -11.53 -5.71 7.26
N GLU A 104 -11.76 -7.01 7.28
CA GLU A 104 -11.07 -7.94 6.39
C GLU A 104 -11.39 -7.67 4.92
N SER A 105 -12.66 -7.50 4.59
CA SER A 105 -13.10 -7.19 3.23
C SER A 105 -12.58 -5.83 2.76
N HIS A 106 -12.62 -4.82 3.63
CA HIS A 106 -12.07 -3.51 3.31
C HIS A 106 -10.54 -3.52 3.18
N ALA A 107 -9.82 -4.27 4.01
CA ALA A 107 -8.38 -4.41 3.89
C ALA A 107 -7.98 -4.97 2.51
N ALA A 108 -8.64 -6.04 2.08
CA ALA A 108 -8.42 -6.64 0.76
C ALA A 108 -8.82 -5.67 -0.37
N GLU A 109 -9.99 -5.05 -0.28
CA GLU A 109 -10.45 -4.07 -1.27
C GLU A 109 -9.49 -2.88 -1.40
N TRP A 110 -9.07 -2.29 -0.29
CA TRP A 110 -8.19 -1.12 -0.29
C TRP A 110 -6.80 -1.44 -0.82
N ALA A 111 -6.23 -2.58 -0.45
CA ALA A 111 -4.91 -2.96 -0.91
C ALA A 111 -4.91 -3.43 -2.37
N LEU A 112 -5.83 -4.34 -2.73
CA LEU A 112 -5.80 -5.05 -3.99
C LEU A 112 -6.69 -4.42 -5.07
N GLY A 113 -7.89 -3.95 -4.70
CA GLY A 113 -8.90 -3.48 -5.65
C GLY A 113 -8.80 -2.00 -6.00
N LYS A 114 -8.27 -1.16 -5.09
CA LYS A 114 -8.21 0.27 -5.31
C LYS A 114 -7.09 0.66 -6.30
N ARG A 115 -7.37 1.65 -7.13
CA ARG A 115 -6.40 2.17 -8.12
C ARG A 115 -5.38 3.09 -7.45
N TRP A 116 -4.35 2.50 -6.85
CA TRP A 116 -3.19 3.25 -6.39
C TRP A 116 -2.24 3.53 -7.56
N ILE A 117 -1.66 4.72 -7.60
CA ILE A 117 -0.63 5.07 -8.57
C ILE A 117 0.71 4.54 -8.07
N ASP A 118 1.52 4.03 -8.98
CA ASP A 118 2.88 3.56 -8.69
C ASP A 118 2.94 2.52 -7.55
N LEU A 119 2.04 1.55 -7.63
CA LEU A 119 1.97 0.40 -6.74
C LEU A 119 1.77 -0.87 -7.56
N ASP A 120 2.78 -1.72 -7.57
CA ASP A 120 2.81 -3.01 -8.24
C ASP A 120 2.05 -4.11 -7.48
N ALA A 121 2.00 -5.31 -8.05
CA ALA A 121 1.31 -6.45 -7.44
C ALA A 121 1.95 -6.87 -6.12
N ARG A 122 3.30 -6.86 -6.05
CA ARG A 122 4.07 -7.16 -4.84
C ARG A 122 3.72 -6.21 -3.70
N GLY A 123 3.81 -4.91 -3.94
CA GLY A 123 3.50 -3.88 -2.95
C GLY A 123 2.05 -3.96 -2.46
N ARG A 124 1.10 -4.27 -3.34
CA ARG A 124 -0.31 -4.50 -2.97
C ARG A 124 -0.47 -5.67 -2.01
N ALA A 125 0.21 -6.77 -2.28
CA ALA A 125 0.19 -7.96 -1.44
C ALA A 125 0.83 -7.68 -0.06
N MET A 126 1.95 -6.97 -0.02
CA MET A 126 2.61 -6.58 1.23
C MET A 126 1.73 -5.65 2.08
N ILE A 127 1.11 -4.62 1.47
CA ILE A 127 0.16 -3.75 2.18
C ILE A 127 -1.03 -4.56 2.69
N CYS A 128 -1.58 -5.48 1.89
CA CYS A 128 -2.69 -6.33 2.32
C CYS A 128 -2.31 -7.19 3.53
N ALA A 129 -1.13 -7.84 3.51
CA ALA A 129 -0.60 -8.61 4.61
C ALA A 129 -0.42 -7.74 5.88
N ALA A 130 0.09 -6.51 5.72
CA ALA A 130 0.22 -5.57 6.83
C ALA A 130 -1.13 -5.17 7.43
N LEU A 131 -2.15 -4.94 6.61
CA LEU A 131 -3.50 -4.65 7.09
C LEU A 131 -4.08 -5.85 7.85
N PHE A 132 -3.89 -7.07 7.39
CA PHE A 132 -4.31 -8.28 8.09
C PHE A 132 -3.57 -8.45 9.42
N GLY A 133 -2.25 -8.26 9.44
CA GLY A 133 -1.46 -8.26 10.69
C GLY A 133 -1.94 -7.20 11.69
N SER A 134 -2.32 -6.02 11.22
CA SER A 134 -2.84 -4.93 12.08
C SER A 134 -4.17 -5.29 12.78
N MET A 135 -4.93 -6.21 12.20
CA MET A 135 -6.14 -6.78 12.81
C MET A 135 -5.81 -7.94 13.76
N GLY A 136 -4.59 -8.48 13.72
CA GLY A 136 -4.10 -9.59 14.53
C GLY A 136 -4.22 -10.95 13.86
N ARG A 137 -4.37 -10.99 12.55
CA ARG A 137 -4.21 -12.23 11.80
C ARG A 137 -2.72 -12.56 11.70
N THR A 138 -2.43 -13.85 11.62
CA THR A 138 -1.08 -14.39 11.43
C THR A 138 -0.98 -15.29 10.22
N ASP A 139 -2.14 -15.58 9.61
CA ASP A 139 -2.26 -16.36 8.39
C ASP A 139 -2.32 -15.44 7.16
N VAL A 140 -1.63 -15.83 6.11
CA VAL A 140 -1.62 -15.14 4.82
C VAL A 140 -2.50 -15.91 3.84
N PRO A 141 -3.52 -15.28 3.23
CA PRO A 141 -4.32 -15.92 2.19
C PRO A 141 -3.48 -16.37 1.00
N ASP A 142 -3.75 -17.57 0.46
CA ASP A 142 -3.00 -18.15 -0.66
C ASP A 142 -2.95 -17.24 -1.89
N LYS A 143 -4.04 -16.50 -2.15
CA LYS A 143 -4.09 -15.51 -3.26
C LYS A 143 -3.00 -14.44 -3.20
N LEU A 144 -2.47 -14.10 -2.03
CA LEU A 144 -1.38 -13.14 -1.92
C LEU A 144 -0.05 -13.75 -2.35
N ARG A 145 0.13 -15.08 -2.23
CA ARG A 145 1.32 -15.81 -2.69
C ARG A 145 1.46 -15.84 -4.20
N GLU A 146 0.38 -15.57 -4.93
CA GLU A 146 0.44 -15.39 -6.39
C GLU A 146 1.03 -14.01 -6.79
N LEU A 147 1.09 -13.06 -5.85
CA LEU A 147 1.47 -11.66 -6.10
C LEU A 147 2.84 -11.28 -5.51
N ALA A 148 3.29 -11.99 -4.48
CA ALA A 148 4.53 -11.69 -3.76
C ALA A 148 5.14 -12.95 -3.14
N SER A 149 6.44 -12.91 -2.85
CA SER A 149 7.14 -14.02 -2.18
C SER A 149 6.68 -14.19 -0.72
N ASP A 150 6.94 -15.37 -0.17
CA ASP A 150 6.64 -15.64 1.26
C ASP A 150 7.43 -14.70 2.19
N ASP A 151 8.62 -14.27 1.80
CA ASP A 151 9.44 -13.32 2.58
C ASP A 151 8.82 -11.93 2.56
N ASP A 152 8.39 -11.43 1.41
CA ASP A 152 7.67 -10.17 1.29
C ASP A 152 6.38 -10.15 2.12
N LEU A 153 5.62 -11.24 2.06
CA LEU A 153 4.36 -11.37 2.79
C LEU A 153 4.60 -11.46 4.30
N ARG A 154 5.66 -12.12 4.73
CA ARG A 154 6.10 -12.18 6.12
C ARG A 154 6.52 -10.80 6.62
N GLU A 155 7.28 -10.05 5.82
CA GLU A 155 7.69 -8.69 6.13
C GLU A 155 6.46 -7.79 6.29
N GLY A 156 5.55 -7.77 5.32
CA GLY A 156 4.29 -7.01 5.42
C GLY A 156 3.47 -7.39 6.66
N MET A 157 3.32 -8.67 6.95
CA MET A 157 2.64 -9.17 8.14
C MET A 157 3.30 -8.67 9.42
N THR A 158 4.63 -8.68 9.47
CA THR A 158 5.43 -8.20 10.62
C THR A 158 5.18 -6.72 10.88
N TRP A 159 5.12 -5.89 9.83
CA TRP A 159 4.73 -4.47 9.98
C TRP A 159 3.35 -4.34 10.63
N GLY A 160 2.38 -5.08 10.14
CA GLY A 160 1.01 -5.03 10.66
C GLY A 160 0.89 -5.44 12.12
N LEU A 161 1.54 -6.53 12.50
CA LEU A 161 1.60 -6.97 13.90
C LEU A 161 2.32 -5.94 14.78
N GLY A 162 3.38 -5.32 14.27
CA GLY A 162 4.08 -4.20 14.91
C GLY A 162 3.15 -3.00 15.12
N PHE A 163 2.38 -2.59 14.12
CA PHE A 163 1.39 -1.51 14.26
C PHE A 163 0.35 -1.82 15.34
N ARG A 164 -0.11 -3.07 15.40
CA ARG A 164 -1.04 -3.52 16.44
C ARG A 164 -0.41 -3.47 17.82
N LEU A 165 0.83 -3.94 17.95
CA LEU A 165 1.56 -3.91 19.22
C LEU A 165 1.78 -2.47 19.68
N ALA A 166 2.29 -1.59 18.82
CA ALA A 166 2.52 -0.19 19.11
C ALA A 166 1.25 0.51 19.64
N ARG A 167 0.11 0.29 18.97
CA ARG A 167 -1.18 0.85 19.42
C ARG A 167 -1.62 0.32 20.77
N ARG A 168 -1.36 -0.95 21.08
CA ARG A 168 -1.71 -1.54 22.38
C ARG A 168 -0.83 -1.01 23.50
N LEU A 169 0.48 -0.90 23.27
CA LEU A 169 1.42 -0.37 24.23
C LEU A 169 1.21 1.14 24.44
N GLY A 170 0.99 1.87 23.37
CA GLY A 170 0.76 3.30 23.40
C GLY A 170 -0.61 3.73 23.92
N GLY A 171 -1.54 2.80 24.16
CA GLY A 171 -2.90 3.11 24.60
C GLY A 171 -3.64 4.12 23.71
N GLY A 172 -3.19 4.27 22.44
CA GLY A 172 -3.68 5.29 21.52
C GLY A 172 -3.10 6.69 21.75
N SER A 173 -2.14 6.83 22.66
CA SER A 173 -1.47 8.11 22.96
C SER A 173 -0.25 8.31 22.05
N ARG A 174 -0.11 9.51 21.47
CA ARG A 174 1.08 9.91 20.69
C ARG A 174 2.35 9.96 21.54
N VAL A 175 2.21 10.34 22.80
CA VAL A 175 3.34 10.49 23.75
C VAL A 175 3.99 9.15 24.06
N SER A 176 3.25 8.04 23.98
CA SER A 176 3.78 6.71 24.28
C SER A 176 4.54 6.07 23.12
N LEU A 177 4.53 6.69 21.94
CA LEU A 177 5.22 6.22 20.74
C LEU A 177 6.45 7.08 20.39
N SER A 178 6.65 8.17 21.10
CA SER A 178 7.84 9.03 21.04
C SER A 178 8.86 8.57 22.09
#